data_450c2c01b15d10e5b09622bcfa2053fe
#
_entry.id   450c2c01b15d10e5b09622bcfa2053fe
#
_cell.length_a   1.000
_cell.length_b   1.000
_cell.length_c   1.000
_cell.angle_alpha   90.00
_cell.angle_beta   90.00
_cell.angle_gamma   90.00
#
_symmetry.space_group_name_H-M   'P 1'
#
loop_
_entity.id
_entity.type
_entity.pdbx_description
1 polymer ?
#
loop_
_entity_poly.entity_id
_entity_poly.type
_entity_poly.pdbx_seq_one_letter_code
_entity_poly.pdbx_strand_id
1 'polypeptide(L)'
;MSSVVSNSAVPAAASPVRAPAFADTHERIIEASCRLFSRRAVRDVAMDEIVVASGVAKATLYRHFATKDELVLAFLARREVDWTFGLVEHGARSRSSDPEGRLLAIFDVFNDWFQRDDFEACSFINVLLEMGADHPLGRASTVYLANIRTVVSGLAAEAGLTEPEQFARSWHILMKGCIVQAAEGDRLAARRARALGELLIAANRAAGCEKG
;
A
#
# COMPACT_ATOMS: atom_id res chain seq x y z
N MET A 1 10.82 12.92 -72.66
CA MET A 1 9.59 13.50 -72.11
C MET A 1 9.54 13.14 -70.64
N SER A 2 9.47 14.13 -69.82
CA SER A 2 9.87 14.24 -68.42
C SER A 2 9.22 13.29 -67.44
N SER A 3 10.09 12.72 -66.64
CA SER A 3 9.74 12.05 -65.33
C SER A 3 9.48 13.08 -64.25
N VAL A 4 8.33 12.98 -63.59
CA VAL A 4 8.05 13.74 -62.36
C VAL A 4 8.21 12.77 -61.18
N VAL A 5 9.25 13.01 -60.38
CA VAL A 5 9.50 12.30 -59.13
C VAL A 5 8.71 13.02 -58.05
N SER A 6 7.69 12.37 -57.49
CA SER A 6 6.94 12.85 -56.34
C SER A 6 7.69 12.55 -55.05
N ASN A 7 8.14 13.60 -54.38
CA ASN A 7 8.79 13.54 -53.10
C ASN A 7 7.73 13.58 -52.00
N SER A 8 7.38 12.41 -51.41
CA SER A 8 6.49 12.35 -50.27
C SER A 8 7.28 12.54 -48.98
N ALA A 9 7.10 13.68 -48.35
CA ALA A 9 7.67 14.01 -47.05
C ALA A 9 7.00 13.15 -45.95
N VAL A 10 7.82 12.42 -45.21
CA VAL A 10 7.43 11.70 -43.98
C VAL A 10 7.15 12.74 -42.90
N PRO A 11 6.01 12.71 -42.18
CA PRO A 11 5.77 13.64 -41.08
C PRO A 11 6.68 13.25 -39.91
N ALA A 12 7.36 14.28 -39.38
CA ALA A 12 8.21 14.16 -38.18
C ALA A 12 7.40 13.66 -36.97
N ALA A 13 7.91 12.61 -36.32
CA ALA A 13 7.36 12.07 -35.10
C ALA A 13 7.31 13.17 -34.03
N ALA A 14 6.13 13.39 -33.47
CA ALA A 14 5.94 14.29 -32.33
C ALA A 14 6.76 13.81 -31.15
N SER A 15 7.62 14.67 -30.62
CA SER A 15 8.39 14.42 -29.40
C SER A 15 7.45 14.16 -28.21
N PRO A 16 7.74 13.20 -27.32
CA PRO A 16 6.90 12.95 -26.15
C PRO A 16 6.85 14.21 -25.29
N VAL A 17 5.64 14.63 -24.93
CA VAL A 17 5.42 15.74 -24.00
C VAL A 17 6.04 15.37 -22.67
N ARG A 18 7.17 15.99 -22.34
CA ARG A 18 7.90 15.80 -21.08
C ARG A 18 7.01 16.31 -19.95
N ALA A 19 6.63 15.42 -19.00
CA ALA A 19 5.97 15.84 -17.78
C ALA A 19 6.73 17.01 -17.13
N PRO A 20 6.07 18.00 -16.51
CA PRO A 20 6.76 19.18 -15.98
C PRO A 20 7.84 18.73 -14.99
N ALA A 21 9.05 19.25 -15.15
CA ALA A 21 10.24 18.86 -14.37
C ALA A 21 10.04 18.91 -12.83
N PHE A 22 9.06 19.68 -12.38
CA PHE A 22 8.66 19.76 -10.97
C PHE A 22 7.95 18.48 -10.49
N ALA A 23 7.00 17.94 -11.27
CA ALA A 23 6.28 16.70 -10.93
C ALA A 23 7.23 15.49 -10.92
N ASP A 24 8.19 15.42 -11.86
CA ASP A 24 9.24 14.40 -11.89
C ASP A 24 10.15 14.48 -10.65
N THR A 25 10.53 15.70 -10.23
CA THR A 25 11.36 15.92 -9.04
C THR A 25 10.64 15.55 -7.75
N HIS A 26 9.35 15.89 -7.63
CA HIS A 26 8.50 15.50 -6.48
C HIS A 26 8.43 13.98 -6.33
N GLU A 27 8.15 13.28 -7.42
CA GLU A 27 8.08 11.83 -7.44
C GLU A 27 9.40 11.16 -7.05
N ARG A 28 10.53 11.64 -7.57
CA ARG A 28 11.86 11.13 -7.19
C ARG A 28 12.16 11.28 -5.70
N ILE A 29 11.72 12.39 -5.08
CA ILE A 29 11.88 12.59 -3.64
C ILE A 29 11.02 11.59 -2.88
N ILE A 30 9.75 11.39 -3.26
CA ILE A 30 8.84 10.42 -2.63
C ILE A 30 9.38 8.99 -2.77
N GLU A 31 9.81 8.58 -3.95
CA GLU A 31 10.40 7.25 -4.17
C GLU A 31 11.64 6.99 -3.30
N ALA A 32 12.54 7.98 -3.21
CA ALA A 32 13.71 7.89 -2.33
C ALA A 32 13.29 7.76 -0.86
N SER A 33 12.28 8.53 -0.44
CA SER A 33 11.73 8.50 0.91
C SER A 33 11.07 7.16 1.22
N CYS A 34 10.31 6.59 0.27
CA CYS A 34 9.72 5.26 0.40
C CYS A 34 10.80 4.20 0.65
N ARG A 35 11.89 4.19 -0.13
CA ARG A 35 12.99 3.23 0.05
C ARG A 35 13.67 3.32 1.42
N LEU A 36 13.73 4.51 2.00
CA LEU A 36 14.41 4.73 3.29
C LEU A 36 13.46 4.50 4.47
N PHE A 37 12.28 5.12 4.50
CA PHE A 37 11.33 5.04 5.62
C PHE A 37 10.64 3.68 5.75
N SER A 38 10.56 2.90 4.69
CA SER A 38 10.04 1.54 4.80
C SER A 38 10.97 0.57 5.54
N ARG A 39 12.28 0.86 5.56
CA ARG A 39 13.31 -0.02 6.14
C ARG A 39 13.90 0.47 7.44
N ARG A 40 13.73 1.75 7.75
CA ARG A 40 14.34 2.41 8.90
C ARG A 40 13.32 3.27 9.62
N ALA A 41 13.51 3.43 10.93
CA ALA A 41 12.70 4.34 11.72
C ALA A 41 12.77 5.76 11.16
N VAL A 42 11.67 6.50 11.26
CA VAL A 42 11.60 7.89 10.76
C VAL A 42 12.72 8.73 11.36
N ARG A 43 12.99 8.58 12.68
CA ARG A 43 14.03 9.34 13.39
C ARG A 43 15.45 9.09 12.86
N ASP A 44 15.70 7.89 12.34
CA ASP A 44 17.02 7.42 11.92
C ASP A 44 17.37 7.79 10.47
N VAL A 45 16.44 8.38 9.74
CA VAL A 45 16.68 8.85 8.37
C VAL A 45 16.85 10.36 8.37
N ALA A 46 18.02 10.84 7.96
CA ALA A 46 18.28 12.28 7.83
C ALA A 46 17.75 12.83 6.49
N MET A 47 17.34 14.10 6.46
CA MET A 47 16.93 14.77 5.22
C MET A 47 18.05 14.78 4.16
N ASP A 48 19.32 14.89 4.60
CA ASP A 48 20.48 14.86 3.69
C ASP A 48 20.66 13.47 3.03
N GLU A 49 20.29 12.38 3.69
CA GLU A 49 20.26 11.05 3.07
C GLU A 49 19.23 10.99 1.93
N ILE A 50 18.07 11.64 2.12
CA ILE A 50 17.02 11.71 1.08
C ILE A 50 17.49 12.57 -0.10
N VAL A 51 18.22 13.67 0.17
CA VAL A 51 18.88 14.48 -0.88
C VAL A 51 19.78 13.59 -1.75
N VAL A 52 20.66 12.81 -1.12
CA VAL A 52 21.56 11.89 -1.84
C VAL A 52 20.79 10.81 -2.59
N ALA A 53 19.82 10.16 -1.92
CA ALA A 53 19.06 9.05 -2.51
C ALA A 53 18.15 9.47 -3.66
N SER A 54 17.63 10.70 -3.64
CA SER A 54 16.77 11.26 -4.71
C SER A 54 17.57 11.92 -5.84
N GLY A 55 18.84 12.26 -5.59
CA GLY A 55 19.69 12.96 -6.54
C GLY A 55 19.20 14.39 -6.86
N VAL A 56 18.50 15.05 -5.91
CA VAL A 56 18.06 16.43 -6.04
C VAL A 56 18.94 17.38 -5.21
N ALA A 57 18.97 18.65 -5.57
CA ALA A 57 19.66 19.64 -4.74
C ALA A 57 18.91 19.86 -3.40
N LYS A 58 19.62 20.07 -2.31
CA LYS A 58 19.06 20.31 -0.96
C LYS A 58 17.98 21.40 -0.96
N ALA A 59 18.25 22.54 -1.60
CA ALA A 59 17.28 23.63 -1.73
C ALA A 59 16.01 23.21 -2.48
N THR A 60 16.13 22.30 -3.44
CA THR A 60 15.00 21.77 -4.18
C THR A 60 14.14 20.86 -3.29
N LEU A 61 14.74 19.98 -2.49
CA LEU A 61 14.01 19.15 -1.54
C LEU A 61 13.19 20.02 -0.57
N TYR A 62 13.81 21.04 0.05
CA TYR A 62 13.12 21.92 1.00
C TYR A 62 12.06 22.82 0.35
N ARG A 63 12.11 23.05 -0.95
CA ARG A 63 11.03 23.72 -1.69
C ARG A 63 9.79 22.83 -1.88
N HIS A 64 9.98 21.51 -1.96
CA HIS A 64 8.88 20.54 -2.06
C HIS A 64 8.31 20.15 -0.70
N PHE A 65 9.18 20.01 0.31
CA PHE A 65 8.83 19.59 1.66
C PHE A 65 9.59 20.43 2.66
N ALA A 66 8.92 21.38 3.30
CA ALA A 66 9.56 22.31 4.24
C ALA A 66 10.07 21.60 5.49
N THR A 67 9.42 20.50 5.88
CA THR A 67 9.76 19.71 7.06
C THR A 67 9.86 18.23 6.73
N LYS A 68 10.54 17.48 7.61
CA LYS A 68 10.60 16.02 7.53
C LYS A 68 9.21 15.40 7.73
N ASP A 69 8.39 15.97 8.59
CA ASP A 69 7.04 15.48 8.86
C ASP A 69 6.14 15.58 7.61
N GLU A 70 6.22 16.67 6.85
CA GLU A 70 5.52 16.79 5.57
C GLU A 70 5.92 15.69 4.58
N LEU A 71 7.22 15.38 4.52
CA LEU A 71 7.72 14.32 3.66
C LEU A 71 7.26 12.93 4.13
N VAL A 72 7.23 12.68 5.44
CA VAL A 72 6.70 11.42 6.00
C VAL A 72 5.20 11.29 5.75
N LEU A 73 4.43 12.38 5.85
CA LEU A 73 2.99 12.36 5.49
C LEU A 73 2.80 11.98 4.01
N ALA A 74 3.61 12.55 3.11
CA ALA A 74 3.55 12.21 1.68
C ALA A 74 3.96 10.74 1.42
N PHE A 75 4.96 10.24 2.14
CA PHE A 75 5.33 8.82 2.12
C PHE A 75 4.18 7.92 2.57
N LEU A 76 3.52 8.23 3.69
CA LEU A 76 2.38 7.46 4.19
C LEU A 76 1.20 7.49 3.20
N ALA A 77 0.91 8.65 2.60
CA ALA A 77 -0.12 8.77 1.56
C ALA A 77 0.20 7.92 0.33
N ARG A 78 1.46 7.87 -0.11
CA ARG A 78 1.89 6.98 -1.19
C ARG A 78 1.74 5.52 -0.81
N ARG A 79 2.12 5.14 0.41
CA ARG A 79 1.94 3.77 0.91
C ARG A 79 0.47 3.37 0.97
N GLU A 80 -0.45 4.28 1.25
CA GLU A 80 -1.88 3.98 1.21
C GLU A 80 -2.33 3.58 -0.21
N VAL A 81 -1.93 4.37 -1.22
CA VAL A 81 -2.28 4.08 -2.62
C VAL A 81 -1.69 2.73 -3.05
N ASP A 82 -0.40 2.52 -2.81
CA ASP A 82 0.30 1.34 -3.31
C ASP A 82 -0.06 0.08 -2.53
N TRP A 83 -0.20 0.18 -1.20
CA TRP A 83 -0.41 -0.97 -0.33
C TRP A 83 -1.89 -1.23 -0.03
N THR A 84 -2.64 -0.23 0.48
CA THR A 84 -4.04 -0.44 0.88
C THR A 84 -4.92 -0.70 -0.32
N PHE A 85 -4.87 0.17 -1.31
CA PHE A 85 -5.72 0.06 -2.49
C PHE A 85 -5.11 -0.84 -3.58
N GLY A 86 -3.81 -0.72 -3.83
CA GLY A 86 -3.12 -1.52 -4.85
C GLY A 86 -2.91 -2.97 -4.44
N LEU A 87 -2.20 -3.21 -3.34
CA LEU A 87 -1.85 -4.58 -2.94
C LEU A 87 -3.03 -5.29 -2.27
N VAL A 88 -3.66 -4.70 -1.24
CA VAL A 88 -4.70 -5.38 -0.46
C VAL A 88 -6.01 -5.44 -1.22
N GLU A 89 -6.61 -4.31 -1.59
CA GLU A 89 -7.95 -4.30 -2.19
C GLU A 89 -7.92 -4.85 -3.63
N HIS A 90 -7.14 -4.24 -4.51
CA HIS A 90 -7.06 -4.69 -5.90
C HIS A 90 -6.49 -6.11 -5.99
N GLY A 91 -5.46 -6.43 -5.22
CA GLY A 91 -4.86 -7.76 -5.16
C GLY A 91 -5.86 -8.84 -4.73
N ALA A 92 -6.73 -8.57 -3.75
CA ALA A 92 -7.78 -9.47 -3.31
C ALA A 92 -8.86 -9.65 -4.39
N ARG A 93 -9.35 -8.54 -4.94
CA ARG A 93 -10.40 -8.56 -5.98
C ARG A 93 -9.96 -9.25 -7.28
N SER A 94 -8.70 -9.12 -7.65
CA SER A 94 -8.15 -9.76 -8.87
C SER A 94 -7.95 -11.28 -8.73
N ARG A 95 -7.84 -11.80 -7.50
CA ARG A 95 -7.62 -13.23 -7.25
C ARG A 95 -8.91 -14.05 -7.10
N SER A 96 -10.03 -13.43 -6.78
CA SER A 96 -11.29 -14.14 -6.60
C SER A 96 -12.49 -13.34 -7.08
N SER A 97 -13.41 -13.98 -7.79
CA SER A 97 -14.75 -13.46 -8.10
C SER A 97 -15.73 -13.70 -6.96
N ASP A 98 -15.47 -14.72 -6.11
CA ASP A 98 -16.26 -15.04 -4.93
C ASP A 98 -16.00 -14.05 -3.79
N PRO A 99 -17.05 -13.48 -3.15
CA PRO A 99 -16.87 -12.48 -2.09
C PRO A 99 -16.09 -12.98 -0.87
N GLU A 100 -16.38 -14.19 -0.34
CA GLU A 100 -15.60 -14.78 0.75
C GLU A 100 -14.17 -15.08 0.30
N GLY A 101 -14.01 -15.57 -0.92
CA GLY A 101 -12.72 -15.82 -1.55
C GLY A 101 -11.85 -14.55 -1.65
N ARG A 102 -12.45 -13.36 -1.85
CA ARG A 102 -11.71 -12.07 -1.82
C ARG A 102 -11.12 -11.76 -0.46
N LEU A 103 -11.85 -12.04 0.62
CA LEU A 103 -11.31 -11.88 1.97
C LEU A 103 -10.09 -12.79 2.17
N LEU A 104 -10.20 -14.07 1.84
CA LEU A 104 -9.09 -15.03 1.96
C LEU A 104 -7.90 -14.68 1.05
N ALA A 105 -8.17 -14.15 -0.14
CA ALA A 105 -7.15 -13.72 -1.09
C ALA A 105 -6.24 -12.61 -0.55
N ILE A 106 -6.66 -11.84 0.47
CA ILE A 106 -5.78 -10.90 1.17
C ILE A 106 -4.56 -11.65 1.74
N PHE A 107 -4.76 -12.81 2.34
CA PHE A 107 -3.65 -13.60 2.88
C PHE A 107 -2.83 -14.31 1.78
N ASP A 108 -3.43 -14.62 0.64
CA ASP A 108 -2.69 -15.12 -0.52
C ASP A 108 -1.76 -14.03 -1.07
N VAL A 109 -2.24 -12.77 -1.15
CA VAL A 109 -1.43 -11.58 -1.47
C VAL A 109 -0.28 -11.44 -0.47
N PHE A 110 -0.55 -11.58 0.83
CA PHE A 110 0.46 -11.49 1.88
C PHE A 110 1.48 -12.64 1.80
N ASN A 111 1.03 -13.86 1.48
CA ASN A 111 1.94 -14.97 1.27
C ASN A 111 2.97 -14.66 0.19
N ASP A 112 2.53 -14.12 -0.95
CA ASP A 112 3.43 -13.74 -2.04
C ASP A 112 4.34 -12.56 -1.62
N TRP A 113 3.81 -11.58 -0.91
CA TRP A 113 4.58 -10.44 -0.41
C TRP A 113 5.65 -10.87 0.60
N PHE A 114 5.35 -11.80 1.52
CA PHE A 114 6.29 -12.31 2.50
C PHE A 114 7.45 -13.12 1.89
N GLN A 115 7.28 -13.66 0.68
CA GLN A 115 8.37 -14.38 -0.02
C GLN A 115 9.36 -13.43 -0.72
N ARG A 116 9.04 -12.16 -0.85
CA ARG A 116 9.89 -11.19 -1.56
C ARG A 116 11.13 -10.85 -0.74
N ASP A 117 12.25 -10.60 -1.41
CA ASP A 117 13.49 -10.14 -0.78
C ASP A 117 13.40 -8.69 -0.27
N ASP A 118 12.49 -7.91 -0.85
CA ASP A 118 12.18 -6.53 -0.45
C ASP A 118 11.00 -6.44 0.53
N PHE A 119 10.63 -7.56 1.19
CA PHE A 119 9.59 -7.54 2.21
C PHE A 119 9.96 -6.57 3.34
N GLU A 120 9.05 -5.69 3.63
CA GLU A 120 9.11 -4.69 4.69
C GLU A 120 7.84 -4.81 5.54
N ALA A 121 7.97 -4.65 6.84
CA ALA A 121 6.79 -4.63 7.72
C ALA A 121 5.86 -3.43 7.40
N CYS A 122 4.71 -3.37 8.06
CA CYS A 122 3.72 -2.34 7.81
C CYS A 122 4.21 -0.95 8.25
N SER A 123 4.43 -0.05 7.31
CA SER A 123 4.89 1.32 7.55
C SER A 123 3.94 2.10 8.49
N PHE A 124 2.63 1.90 8.39
CA PHE A 124 1.66 2.57 9.27
C PHE A 124 1.80 2.12 10.73
N ILE A 125 2.03 0.83 10.97
CA ILE A 125 2.28 0.30 12.32
C ILE A 125 3.59 0.86 12.85
N ASN A 126 4.66 0.81 12.06
CA ASN A 126 5.99 1.27 12.47
C ASN A 126 5.97 2.75 12.86
N VAL A 127 5.40 3.62 12.01
CA VAL A 127 5.31 5.05 12.31
C VAL A 127 4.40 5.34 13.50
N LEU A 128 3.27 4.62 13.66
CA LEU A 128 2.39 4.78 14.82
C LEU A 128 3.12 4.43 16.13
N LEU A 129 3.85 3.31 16.15
CA LEU A 129 4.55 2.85 17.36
C LEU A 129 5.77 3.73 17.69
N GLU A 130 6.45 4.25 16.67
CA GLU A 130 7.61 5.13 16.83
C GLU A 130 7.21 6.51 17.36
N MET A 131 6.18 7.11 16.77
CA MET A 131 5.81 8.51 17.01
C MET A 131 4.77 8.68 18.12
N GLY A 132 3.97 7.62 18.38
CA GLY A 132 2.84 7.67 19.32
C GLY A 132 1.57 8.23 18.70
N ALA A 133 0.42 7.87 19.30
CA ALA A 133 -0.90 8.20 18.76
C ALA A 133 -1.21 9.72 18.75
N ASP A 134 -0.59 10.49 19.62
CA ASP A 134 -0.81 11.94 19.75
C ASP A 134 0.04 12.77 18.77
N HIS A 135 1.06 12.19 18.17
CA HIS A 135 1.87 12.87 17.17
C HIS A 135 1.10 12.98 15.83
N PRO A 136 1.28 14.06 15.03
CA PRO A 136 0.60 14.20 13.73
C PRO A 136 0.79 12.98 12.82
N LEU A 137 2.01 12.42 12.76
CA LEU A 137 2.32 11.23 11.96
C LEU A 137 1.64 9.96 12.50
N GLY A 138 1.54 9.83 13.82
CA GLY A 138 0.82 8.73 14.46
C GLY A 138 -0.69 8.80 14.21
N ARG A 139 -1.28 10.01 14.28
CA ARG A 139 -2.69 10.23 13.90
C ARG A 139 -2.95 9.88 12.44
N ALA A 140 -2.08 10.32 11.52
CA ALA A 140 -2.18 9.96 10.10
C ALA A 140 -2.11 8.43 9.91
N SER A 141 -1.16 7.76 10.56
CA SER A 141 -1.04 6.30 10.53
C SER A 141 -2.31 5.60 11.05
N THR A 142 -2.94 6.13 12.10
CA THR A 142 -4.20 5.61 12.64
C THR A 142 -5.33 5.71 11.62
N VAL A 143 -5.41 6.82 10.88
CA VAL A 143 -6.38 7.00 9.78
C VAL A 143 -6.15 5.96 8.69
N TYR A 144 -4.92 5.77 8.22
CA TYR A 144 -4.61 4.79 7.18
C TYR A 144 -4.89 3.35 7.64
N LEU A 145 -4.61 3.02 8.90
CA LEU A 145 -5.02 1.74 9.49
C LEU A 145 -6.54 1.57 9.58
N ALA A 146 -7.30 2.66 9.73
CA ALA A 146 -8.76 2.62 9.67
C ALA A 146 -9.25 2.38 8.24
N ASN A 147 -8.62 2.99 7.24
CA ASN A 147 -8.98 2.80 5.82
C ASN A 147 -8.82 1.34 5.38
N ILE A 148 -7.79 0.63 5.87
CA ILE A 148 -7.66 -0.82 5.65
C ILE A 148 -8.88 -1.57 6.20
N ARG A 149 -9.34 -1.23 7.40
CA ARG A 149 -10.56 -1.84 7.97
C ARG A 149 -11.81 -1.52 7.16
N THR A 150 -11.89 -0.32 6.59
CA THR A 150 -13.00 0.05 5.69
C THR A 150 -13.01 -0.82 4.44
N VAL A 151 -11.86 -1.09 3.82
CA VAL A 151 -11.76 -2.03 2.69
C VAL A 151 -12.24 -3.42 3.10
N VAL A 152 -11.76 -3.95 4.24
CA VAL A 152 -12.16 -5.28 4.72
C VAL A 152 -13.65 -5.33 5.07
N SER A 153 -14.19 -4.28 5.71
CA SER A 153 -15.63 -4.18 6.02
C SER A 153 -16.49 -4.20 4.75
N GLY A 154 -16.05 -3.49 3.70
CA GLY A 154 -16.71 -3.54 2.39
C GLY A 154 -16.74 -4.94 1.79
N LEU A 155 -15.59 -5.65 1.80
CA LEU A 155 -15.53 -7.04 1.32
C LEU A 155 -16.40 -7.99 2.16
N ALA A 156 -16.45 -7.80 3.48
CA ALA A 156 -17.29 -8.59 4.38
C ALA A 156 -18.79 -8.35 4.13
N ALA A 157 -19.18 -7.10 3.86
CA ALA A 157 -20.56 -6.76 3.48
C ALA A 157 -20.93 -7.37 2.12
N GLU A 158 -20.03 -7.33 1.13
CA GLU A 158 -20.23 -8.01 -0.17
C GLU A 158 -20.40 -9.52 -0.01
N ALA A 159 -19.73 -10.12 0.98
CA ALA A 159 -19.85 -11.55 1.33
C ALA A 159 -21.11 -11.88 2.16
N GLY A 160 -21.92 -10.89 2.52
CA GLY A 160 -23.12 -11.09 3.34
C GLY A 160 -22.82 -11.52 4.79
N LEU A 161 -21.64 -11.21 5.30
CA LEU A 161 -21.26 -11.54 6.67
C LEU A 161 -21.98 -10.62 7.67
N THR A 162 -22.25 -11.15 8.87
CA THR A 162 -22.83 -10.37 9.97
C THR A 162 -21.82 -9.38 10.53
N GLU A 163 -22.31 -8.20 10.98
CA GLU A 163 -21.51 -7.17 11.62
C GLU A 163 -20.17 -6.86 10.89
N PRO A 164 -20.20 -6.41 9.60
CA PRO A 164 -18.99 -6.29 8.79
C PRO A 164 -17.89 -5.43 9.42
N GLU A 165 -18.23 -4.39 10.19
CA GLU A 165 -17.26 -3.53 10.87
C GLU A 165 -16.55 -4.28 12.01
N GLN A 166 -17.27 -5.05 12.81
CA GLN A 166 -16.68 -5.85 13.88
C GLN A 166 -15.85 -7.00 13.31
N PHE A 167 -16.34 -7.64 12.24
CA PHE A 167 -15.57 -8.61 11.47
C PHE A 167 -14.25 -8.01 10.99
N ALA A 168 -14.27 -6.81 10.40
CA ALA A 168 -13.07 -6.15 9.90
C ALA A 168 -12.05 -5.83 11.01
N ARG A 169 -12.49 -5.54 12.23
CA ARG A 169 -11.59 -5.38 13.39
C ARG A 169 -10.87 -6.69 13.73
N SER A 170 -11.60 -7.79 13.79
CA SER A 170 -11.04 -9.13 14.04
C SER A 170 -10.10 -9.57 12.91
N TRP A 171 -10.51 -9.36 11.65
CA TRP A 171 -9.70 -9.65 10.48
C TRP A 171 -8.38 -8.86 10.49
N HIS A 172 -8.45 -7.59 10.86
CA HIS A 172 -7.26 -6.73 10.93
C HIS A 172 -6.27 -7.18 12.03
N ILE A 173 -6.73 -7.84 13.10
CA ILE A 173 -5.85 -8.50 14.07
C ILE A 173 -5.06 -9.63 13.40
N LEU A 174 -5.71 -10.49 12.61
CA LEU A 174 -5.04 -11.55 11.85
C LEU A 174 -4.02 -10.97 10.85
N MET A 175 -4.40 -9.93 10.12
CA MET A 175 -3.50 -9.25 9.19
C MET A 175 -2.24 -8.71 9.90
N LYS A 176 -2.41 -7.99 11.00
CA LYS A 176 -1.28 -7.43 11.77
C LYS A 176 -0.41 -8.53 12.37
N GLY A 177 -1.03 -9.56 12.93
CA GLY A 177 -0.32 -10.68 13.54
C GLY A 177 0.57 -11.41 12.55
N CYS A 178 0.06 -11.73 11.36
CA CYS A 178 0.86 -12.43 10.36
C CYS A 178 1.97 -11.55 9.76
N ILE A 179 1.77 -10.22 9.64
CA ILE A 179 2.84 -9.30 9.20
C ILE A 179 3.97 -9.25 10.23
N VAL A 180 3.65 -9.19 11.53
CA VAL A 180 4.66 -9.19 12.58
C VAL A 180 5.43 -10.52 12.59
N GLN A 181 4.74 -11.66 12.52
CA GLN A 181 5.39 -12.98 12.46
C GLN A 181 6.28 -13.14 11.22
N ALA A 182 5.85 -12.59 10.08
CA ALA A 182 6.69 -12.57 8.89
C ALA A 182 7.97 -11.74 9.09
N ALA A 183 7.89 -10.63 9.80
CA ALA A 183 9.05 -9.81 10.18
C ALA A 183 9.99 -10.52 11.18
N GLU A 184 9.44 -11.43 12.00
CA GLU A 184 10.22 -12.33 12.87
C GLU A 184 10.92 -13.48 12.08
N GLY A 185 10.62 -13.61 10.78
CA GLY A 185 11.22 -14.63 9.90
C GLY A 185 10.25 -15.76 9.49
N ASP A 186 9.02 -15.78 9.99
CA ASP A 186 8.03 -16.78 9.63
C ASP A 186 7.32 -16.45 8.30
N ARG A 187 7.92 -16.85 7.19
CA ARG A 187 7.41 -16.65 5.84
C ARG A 187 6.08 -17.37 5.55
N LEU A 188 5.64 -18.30 6.43
CA LEU A 188 4.37 -19.02 6.28
C LEU A 188 3.24 -18.45 7.14
N ALA A 189 3.46 -17.36 7.85
CA ALA A 189 2.47 -16.73 8.73
C ALA A 189 1.14 -16.39 8.02
N ALA A 190 1.19 -15.96 6.75
CA ALA A 190 0.00 -15.66 5.97
C ALA A 190 -0.88 -16.90 5.74
N ARG A 191 -0.30 -18.08 5.53
CA ARG A 191 -1.06 -19.33 5.36
C ARG A 191 -1.83 -19.71 6.64
N ARG A 192 -1.21 -19.52 7.81
CA ARG A 192 -1.87 -19.76 9.09
C ARG A 192 -2.98 -18.72 9.34
N ALA A 193 -2.73 -17.46 9.04
CA ALA A 193 -3.73 -16.41 9.14
C ALA A 193 -4.93 -16.68 8.21
N ARG A 194 -4.67 -17.21 7.00
CA ARG A 194 -5.72 -17.63 6.06
C ARG A 194 -6.61 -18.73 6.65
N ALA A 195 -6.02 -19.77 7.24
CA ALA A 195 -6.79 -20.84 7.89
C ALA A 195 -7.65 -20.33 9.07
N LEU A 196 -7.10 -19.40 9.87
CA LEU A 196 -7.89 -18.73 10.91
C LEU A 196 -8.98 -17.83 10.32
N GLY A 197 -8.71 -17.20 9.17
CA GLY A 197 -9.69 -16.40 8.42
C GLY A 197 -10.87 -17.23 7.95
N GLU A 198 -10.67 -18.48 7.50
CA GLU A 198 -11.75 -19.40 7.13
C GLU A 198 -12.69 -19.68 8.31
N LEU A 199 -12.13 -19.90 9.50
CA LEU A 199 -12.92 -20.09 10.72
C LEU A 199 -13.69 -18.82 11.10
N LEU A 200 -13.07 -17.64 10.96
CA LEU A 200 -13.71 -16.38 11.25
C LEU A 200 -14.86 -16.08 10.30
N ILE A 201 -14.69 -16.36 8.99
CA ILE A 201 -15.77 -16.25 8.00
C ILE A 201 -16.91 -17.19 8.38
N ALA A 202 -16.63 -18.47 8.65
CA ALA A 202 -17.65 -19.46 9.01
C ALA A 202 -18.47 -19.04 10.24
N ALA A 203 -17.82 -18.45 11.25
CA ALA A 203 -18.46 -17.97 12.47
C ALA A 203 -19.33 -16.71 12.28
N ASN A 204 -19.12 -15.96 11.18
CA ASN A 204 -19.82 -14.71 10.90
C ASN A 204 -20.78 -14.81 9.70
N ARG A 205 -20.98 -15.99 9.12
CA ARG A 205 -22.06 -16.17 8.14
C ARG A 205 -23.40 -15.89 8.78
N ALA A 206 -24.27 -15.15 8.10
CA ALA A 206 -25.64 -15.02 8.52
C ALA A 206 -26.24 -16.43 8.70
N ALA A 207 -26.88 -16.69 9.84
CA ALA A 207 -27.60 -17.96 10.06
C ALA A 207 -28.52 -18.17 8.87
N GLY A 208 -28.27 -19.20 8.08
CA GLY A 208 -29.07 -19.51 6.91
C GLY A 208 -30.51 -19.61 7.38
N CYS A 209 -31.39 -18.88 6.71
CA CYS A 209 -32.83 -19.12 6.83
C CYS A 209 -33.01 -20.59 6.43
N GLU A 210 -33.14 -21.48 7.40
CA GLU A 210 -33.53 -22.84 7.13
C GLU A 210 -34.85 -22.74 6.37
N LYS A 211 -34.76 -23.00 5.05
CA LYS A 211 -35.96 -23.16 4.23
C LYS A 211 -36.65 -24.43 4.73
N GLY A 212 -37.69 -24.22 5.55
CA GLY A 212 -38.66 -25.24 5.85
C GLY A 212 -39.41 -25.68 4.58
#